data_e600df7ceed3eff7979300ed7fd8533b
#
_entry.id   e600df7ceed3eff7979300ed7fd8533b
#
_cell.length_a   1.000
_cell.length_b   1.000
_cell.length_c   1.000
_cell.angle_alpha   90.00
_cell.angle_beta   90.00
_cell.angle_gamma   90.00
#
_symmetry.space_group_name_H-M   'P 1'
#
loop_
_entity.id
_entity.type
_entity.pdbx_description
1 polymer ?
#
loop_
_entity_poly.entity_id
_entity_poly.type
_entity_poly.pdbx_seq_one_letter_code
_entity_poly.pdbx_strand_id
1 'polypeptide(L)'
;MTRLFSSNGAMIIFTSPDLVTKLSSMRQKPEQTVVIPQLLNETRISKMFSLDYWKSLGIQHSRTNNVKGHEVFWVWHAKLEFLKRGSDLNPFGSNFFAWFDAGMVRWDEFTNTTLLQRIPPELPGDKMMILNVIRVTNKQKSVMMGTGVFGGYKGGIDSYYHRYHQVIEKIKNATEKAHLVAIEQRIMYETCVETPGLCFVIRPEQRWERTPALKYPMFYMLAFLNSVEYQYMKERGLVQTHVGDYTAP
;
A
#
# COMPACT_ATOMS: atom_id res chain seq x y z
N MET A 1 -16.03 -1.02 3.17
CA MET A 1 -15.79 -2.29 2.42
C MET A 1 -16.77 -2.44 1.24
N THR A 2 -18.07 -2.25 1.41
CA THR A 2 -19.06 -2.36 0.31
C THR A 2 -18.72 -1.52 -0.91
N ARG A 3 -18.27 -0.28 -0.74
CA ARG A 3 -17.86 0.60 -1.86
C ARG A 3 -16.68 0.05 -2.67
N LEU A 4 -15.69 -0.56 -2.03
CA LEU A 4 -14.59 -1.21 -2.74
C LEU A 4 -15.10 -2.39 -3.59
N PHE A 5 -16.05 -3.16 -3.07
CA PHE A 5 -16.61 -4.31 -3.76
C PHE A 5 -17.52 -3.95 -4.94
N SER A 6 -18.04 -2.73 -5.00
CA SER A 6 -18.80 -2.25 -6.17
C SER A 6 -17.91 -1.88 -7.36
N SER A 7 -16.58 -1.82 -7.19
CA SER A 7 -15.66 -1.48 -8.27
C SER A 7 -15.68 -2.52 -9.42
N ASN A 8 -15.36 -2.09 -10.63
CA ASN A 8 -15.39 -2.92 -11.84
C ASN A 8 -14.07 -3.65 -12.16
N GLY A 9 -13.05 -3.57 -11.33
CA GLY A 9 -11.77 -4.26 -11.59
C GLY A 9 -11.75 -5.70 -11.12
N ALA A 10 -10.86 -6.53 -11.67
CA ALA A 10 -10.55 -7.84 -11.14
C ALA A 10 -9.92 -7.71 -9.73
N MET A 11 -10.26 -8.63 -8.82
CA MET A 11 -9.87 -8.52 -7.42
C MET A 11 -9.47 -9.88 -6.83
N ILE A 12 -8.34 -9.89 -6.14
CA ILE A 12 -7.92 -10.98 -5.26
C ILE A 12 -8.09 -10.50 -3.82
N ILE A 13 -8.84 -11.24 -3.03
CA ILE A 13 -9.15 -10.90 -1.63
C ILE A 13 -8.49 -11.92 -0.72
N PHE A 14 -7.54 -11.51 0.08
CA PHE A 14 -6.98 -12.34 1.15
C PHE A 14 -7.77 -12.10 2.43
N THR A 15 -8.22 -13.16 3.08
CA THR A 15 -9.07 -13.07 4.26
C THR A 15 -8.91 -14.29 5.17
N SER A 16 -9.34 -14.17 6.44
CA SER A 16 -9.44 -15.32 7.31
C SER A 16 -10.43 -16.37 6.77
N PRO A 17 -10.20 -17.67 7.03
CA PRO A 17 -11.04 -18.74 6.47
C PRO A 17 -12.54 -18.60 6.76
N ASP A 18 -12.89 -18.11 7.95
CA ASP A 18 -14.27 -17.91 8.40
C ASP A 18 -15.03 -16.83 7.60
N LEU A 19 -14.32 -15.90 6.95
CA LEU A 19 -14.91 -14.82 6.17
C LEU A 19 -15.01 -15.11 4.65
N VAL A 20 -14.45 -16.21 4.17
CA VAL A 20 -14.41 -16.54 2.72
C VAL A 20 -15.80 -16.50 2.10
N THR A 21 -16.75 -17.27 2.64
CA THR A 21 -18.13 -17.35 2.11
C THR A 21 -18.81 -15.98 2.12
N LYS A 22 -18.66 -15.24 3.22
CA LYS A 22 -19.23 -13.91 3.36
C LYS A 22 -18.69 -12.93 2.31
N LEU A 23 -17.38 -12.88 2.12
CA LEU A 23 -16.76 -11.93 1.19
C LEU A 23 -17.04 -12.33 -0.27
N SER A 24 -17.09 -13.62 -0.58
CA SER A 24 -17.48 -14.11 -1.91
C SER A 24 -18.90 -13.69 -2.27
N SER A 25 -19.85 -13.76 -1.32
CA SER A 25 -21.24 -13.36 -1.55
C SER A 25 -21.44 -11.84 -1.63
N MET A 26 -20.58 -11.05 -0.97
CA MET A 26 -20.68 -9.59 -0.99
C MET A 26 -20.25 -8.96 -2.32
N ARG A 27 -19.35 -9.60 -3.06
CA ARG A 27 -18.91 -9.14 -4.38
C ARG A 27 -19.62 -9.94 -5.47
N GLN A 28 -20.63 -9.34 -6.07
CA GLN A 28 -21.48 -9.98 -7.11
C GLN A 28 -20.79 -9.98 -8.50
N LYS A 29 -19.52 -10.40 -8.56
CA LYS A 29 -18.69 -10.48 -9.78
C LYS A 29 -17.76 -11.70 -9.67
N PRO A 30 -18.32 -12.93 -9.68
CA PRO A 30 -17.50 -14.12 -9.42
C PRO A 30 -16.40 -14.32 -10.48
N GLU A 31 -16.66 -13.97 -11.74
CA GLU A 31 -15.69 -14.07 -12.86
C GLU A 31 -14.48 -13.14 -12.72
N GLN A 32 -14.59 -12.12 -11.88
CA GLN A 32 -13.53 -11.13 -11.62
C GLN A 32 -13.06 -11.16 -10.16
N THR A 33 -13.37 -12.24 -9.42
CA THR A 33 -13.09 -12.29 -7.98
C THR A 33 -12.49 -13.62 -7.57
N VAL A 34 -11.35 -13.58 -6.92
CA VAL A 34 -10.76 -14.72 -6.24
C VAL A 34 -10.63 -14.40 -4.76
N VAL A 35 -11.22 -15.23 -3.88
CA VAL A 35 -11.11 -15.10 -2.43
C VAL A 35 -10.20 -16.20 -1.91
N ILE A 36 -9.11 -15.82 -1.24
CA ILE A 36 -8.06 -16.72 -0.77
C ILE A 36 -8.07 -16.72 0.76
N PRO A 37 -8.31 -17.88 1.40
CA PRO A 37 -8.14 -18.01 2.84
C PRO A 37 -6.68 -17.85 3.22
N GLN A 38 -6.42 -17.04 4.25
CA GLN A 38 -5.07 -16.80 4.75
C GLN A 38 -5.11 -16.44 6.23
N LEU A 39 -4.35 -17.16 7.03
CA LEU A 39 -4.12 -16.81 8.42
C LEU A 39 -2.94 -15.85 8.53
N LEU A 40 -3.08 -14.80 9.33
CA LEU A 40 -2.03 -13.78 9.50
C LEU A 40 -0.76 -14.33 10.16
N ASN A 41 -0.89 -15.30 11.05
CA ASN A 41 0.25 -15.97 11.69
C ASN A 41 1.02 -16.90 10.74
N GLU A 42 0.54 -17.11 9.53
CA GLU A 42 1.23 -17.89 8.48
C GLU A 42 2.05 -17.01 7.53
N THR A 43 1.90 -15.69 7.60
CA THR A 43 2.66 -14.76 6.78
C THR A 43 4.15 -14.80 7.12
N ARG A 44 4.99 -14.45 6.15
CA ARG A 44 6.45 -14.39 6.39
C ARG A 44 6.79 -13.45 7.53
N ILE A 45 6.18 -12.28 7.56
CA ILE A 45 6.47 -11.27 8.58
C ILE A 45 6.14 -11.75 9.99
N SER A 46 5.02 -12.45 10.20
CA SER A 46 4.65 -12.96 11.53
C SER A 46 5.66 -13.95 12.09
N LYS A 47 6.40 -14.65 11.20
CA LYS A 47 7.41 -15.66 11.54
C LYS A 47 8.83 -15.10 11.67
N MET A 48 9.07 -13.86 11.24
CA MET A 48 10.41 -13.25 11.29
C MET A 48 10.87 -12.89 12.70
N PHE A 49 9.93 -12.67 13.61
CA PHE A 49 10.19 -12.31 15.00
C PHE A 49 9.37 -13.18 15.94
N SER A 50 9.80 -13.30 17.20
CA SER A 50 9.04 -14.02 18.21
C SER A 50 7.70 -13.35 18.53
N LEU A 51 6.74 -14.12 19.00
CA LEU A 51 5.45 -13.58 19.42
C LEU A 51 5.59 -12.56 20.56
N ASP A 52 6.54 -12.77 21.47
CA ASP A 52 6.80 -11.84 22.59
C ASP A 52 7.34 -10.51 22.08
N TYR A 53 8.17 -10.51 21.05
CA TYR A 53 8.59 -9.28 20.38
C TYR A 53 7.39 -8.50 19.83
N TRP A 54 6.49 -9.15 19.07
CA TRP A 54 5.31 -8.51 18.54
C TRP A 54 4.37 -7.98 19.62
N LYS A 55 4.16 -8.74 20.69
CA LYS A 55 3.37 -8.30 21.85
C LYS A 55 3.98 -7.07 22.52
N SER A 56 5.30 -7.04 22.68
CA SER A 56 6.00 -5.89 23.28
C SER A 56 5.82 -4.62 22.44
N LEU A 57 5.90 -4.73 21.11
CA LEU A 57 5.59 -3.62 20.22
C LEU A 57 4.14 -3.18 20.35
N GLY A 58 3.19 -4.11 20.44
CA GLY A 58 1.77 -3.82 20.66
C GLY A 58 1.55 -2.99 21.93
N ILE A 59 2.18 -3.35 23.03
CA ILE A 59 2.10 -2.60 24.30
C ILE A 59 2.70 -1.19 24.15
N GLN A 60 3.86 -1.08 23.52
CA GLN A 60 4.53 0.21 23.30
C GLN A 60 3.68 1.17 22.44
N HIS A 61 3.11 0.68 21.35
CA HIS A 61 2.31 1.48 20.43
C HIS A 61 0.87 1.72 20.90
N SER A 62 0.31 0.88 21.77
CA SER A 62 -1.03 1.12 22.34
C SER A 62 -1.09 2.39 23.16
N ARG A 63 0.01 2.76 23.83
CA ARG A 63 0.12 3.99 24.63
C ARG A 63 0.21 5.27 23.79
N THR A 64 0.71 5.17 22.56
CA THR A 64 0.99 6.34 21.72
C THR A 64 -0.01 6.50 20.55
N ASN A 65 -0.54 5.41 20.01
CA ASN A 65 -1.27 5.42 18.74
C ASN A 65 -2.63 4.70 18.78
N ASN A 66 -3.15 4.31 19.94
CA ASN A 66 -4.39 3.53 20.09
C ASN A 66 -4.41 2.20 19.29
N VAL A 67 -3.24 1.63 19.02
CA VAL A 67 -3.11 0.34 18.34
C VAL A 67 -3.53 -0.77 19.30
N LYS A 68 -4.56 -1.53 18.95
CA LYS A 68 -5.05 -2.66 19.73
C LYS A 68 -4.53 -3.97 19.13
N GLY A 69 -3.67 -4.66 19.88
CA GLY A 69 -3.13 -5.96 19.48
C GLY A 69 -1.91 -5.85 18.56
N HIS A 70 -1.10 -6.90 18.57
CA HIS A 70 0.11 -6.99 17.75
C HIS A 70 -0.18 -7.43 16.31
N GLU A 71 -1.32 -8.04 16.06
CA GLU A 71 -1.74 -8.55 14.76
C GLU A 71 -1.87 -7.44 13.72
N VAL A 72 -2.12 -6.21 14.16
CA VAL A 72 -2.19 -5.04 13.27
C VAL A 72 -0.87 -4.82 12.52
N PHE A 73 0.28 -5.09 13.17
CA PHE A 73 1.59 -4.99 12.51
C PHE A 73 1.75 -6.06 11.45
N TRP A 74 1.25 -7.28 11.72
CA TRP A 74 1.25 -8.35 10.72
C TRP A 74 0.40 -7.97 9.50
N VAL A 75 -0.79 -7.41 9.71
CA VAL A 75 -1.64 -6.93 8.61
C VAL A 75 -0.91 -5.87 7.77
N TRP A 76 -0.28 -4.89 8.42
CA TRP A 76 0.41 -3.81 7.71
C TRP A 76 1.53 -4.33 6.81
N HIS A 77 2.38 -5.18 7.33
CA HIS A 77 3.48 -5.75 6.54
C HIS A 77 3.02 -6.81 5.52
N ALA A 78 1.98 -7.56 5.83
CA ALA A 78 1.45 -8.60 4.93
C ALA A 78 0.88 -8.04 3.62
N LYS A 79 0.54 -6.76 3.55
CA LYS A 79 0.06 -6.10 2.32
C LYS A 79 0.98 -6.35 1.13
N LEU A 80 2.28 -6.19 1.32
CA LEU A 80 3.26 -6.40 0.26
C LEU A 80 3.39 -7.89 -0.09
N GLU A 81 3.33 -8.79 0.89
CA GLU A 81 3.32 -10.23 0.67
C GLU A 81 2.08 -10.66 -0.12
N PHE A 82 0.91 -10.11 0.20
CA PHE A 82 -0.33 -10.39 -0.51
C PHE A 82 -0.32 -9.83 -1.94
N LEU A 83 0.24 -8.63 -2.14
CA LEU A 83 0.43 -8.08 -3.48
C LEU A 83 1.36 -8.99 -4.32
N LYS A 84 2.49 -9.40 -3.76
CA LYS A 84 3.44 -10.32 -4.41
C LYS A 84 2.76 -11.64 -4.77
N ARG A 85 2.08 -12.27 -3.81
CA ARG A 85 1.36 -13.53 -4.02
C ARG A 85 0.24 -13.38 -5.05
N GLY A 86 -0.50 -12.29 -5.04
CA GLY A 86 -1.52 -11.99 -6.03
C GLY A 86 -0.94 -11.86 -7.44
N SER A 87 0.22 -11.22 -7.58
CA SER A 87 0.93 -11.10 -8.87
C SER A 87 1.50 -12.43 -9.37
N ASP A 88 1.89 -13.34 -8.47
CA ASP A 88 2.37 -14.67 -8.84
C ASP A 88 1.24 -15.59 -9.30
N LEU A 89 0.10 -15.55 -8.58
CA LEU A 89 -1.09 -16.34 -8.92
C LEU A 89 -1.72 -15.88 -10.23
N ASN A 90 -1.76 -14.59 -10.45
CA ASN A 90 -2.27 -13.92 -11.66
C ASN A 90 -3.50 -14.59 -12.30
N PRO A 91 -4.60 -14.84 -11.59
CA PRO A 91 -5.73 -15.63 -12.08
C PRO A 91 -6.48 -14.97 -13.25
N PHE A 92 -6.20 -13.69 -13.51
CA PHE A 92 -6.89 -12.89 -14.54
C PHE A 92 -5.98 -12.49 -15.72
N GLY A 93 -4.73 -13.00 -15.78
CA GLY A 93 -3.77 -12.66 -16.83
C GLY A 93 -3.39 -11.16 -16.86
N SER A 94 -3.39 -10.49 -15.71
CA SER A 94 -3.10 -9.07 -15.61
C SER A 94 -1.59 -8.78 -15.69
N ASN A 95 -1.23 -7.63 -16.26
CA ASN A 95 0.16 -7.16 -16.30
C ASN A 95 0.51 -6.23 -15.14
N PHE A 96 -0.50 -5.60 -14.54
CA PHE A 96 -0.34 -4.62 -13.46
C PHE A 96 -1.17 -5.04 -12.25
N PHE A 97 -0.59 -4.88 -11.06
CA PHE A 97 -1.21 -5.23 -9.79
C PHE A 97 -1.08 -4.10 -8.80
N ALA A 98 -2.12 -3.87 -8.02
CA ALA A 98 -2.08 -2.88 -6.95
C ALA A 98 -2.77 -3.40 -5.70
N TRP A 99 -2.18 -3.07 -4.56
CA TRP A 99 -2.80 -3.21 -3.26
C TRP A 99 -3.79 -2.08 -3.01
N PHE A 100 -4.93 -2.40 -2.44
CA PHE A 100 -5.90 -1.45 -1.94
C PHE A 100 -6.33 -1.84 -0.52
N ASP A 101 -6.14 -0.96 0.44
CA ASP A 101 -6.74 -1.16 1.76
C ASP A 101 -8.27 -1.11 1.64
N ALA A 102 -8.97 -2.01 2.35
CA ALA A 102 -10.42 -2.11 2.31
C ALA A 102 -11.17 -0.80 2.67
N GLY A 103 -10.50 0.10 3.40
CA GLY A 103 -11.01 1.41 3.80
C GLY A 103 -10.66 2.57 2.85
N MET A 104 -10.00 2.31 1.72
CA MET A 104 -9.55 3.39 0.83
C MET A 104 -10.68 4.05 0.05
N VAL A 105 -11.72 3.30 -0.34
CA VAL A 105 -12.87 3.86 -1.07
C VAL A 105 -13.88 4.38 -0.04
N ARG A 106 -13.78 5.67 0.28
CA ARG A 106 -14.61 6.34 1.30
C ARG A 106 -15.73 7.19 0.72
N TRP A 107 -15.59 7.62 -0.52
CA TRP A 107 -16.53 8.52 -1.21
C TRP A 107 -17.25 7.83 -2.32
N ASP A 108 -18.46 8.29 -2.62
CA ASP A 108 -19.33 7.67 -3.61
C ASP A 108 -18.88 7.91 -5.05
N GLU A 109 -18.09 8.97 -5.30
CA GLU A 109 -17.50 9.24 -6.63
C GLU A 109 -16.57 8.13 -7.13
N PHE A 110 -16.04 7.28 -6.23
CA PHE A 110 -15.22 6.10 -6.58
C PHE A 110 -16.02 4.79 -6.56
N THR A 111 -17.34 4.84 -6.34
CA THR A 111 -18.19 3.65 -6.41
C THR A 111 -18.64 3.40 -7.85
N ASN A 112 -18.88 2.13 -8.20
CA ASN A 112 -19.27 1.71 -9.54
C ASN A 112 -18.30 2.10 -10.67
N THR A 113 -17.07 2.47 -10.33
CA THR A 113 -16.00 2.78 -11.28
C THR A 113 -14.92 1.70 -11.24
N THR A 114 -14.12 1.65 -12.27
CA THR A 114 -12.86 0.89 -12.24
C THR A 114 -11.85 1.70 -11.43
N LEU A 115 -11.35 1.16 -10.32
CA LEU A 115 -10.37 1.85 -9.47
C LEU A 115 -9.04 2.05 -10.19
N LEU A 116 -8.67 1.10 -11.04
CA LEU A 116 -7.49 1.16 -11.90
C LEU A 116 -7.92 1.48 -13.33
N GLN A 117 -8.29 2.72 -13.59
CA GLN A 117 -8.65 3.17 -14.95
C GLN A 117 -7.42 3.54 -15.77
N ARG A 118 -6.33 3.85 -15.09
CA ARG A 118 -5.09 4.29 -15.69
C ARG A 118 -3.91 3.60 -15.03
N ILE A 119 -3.09 2.97 -15.85
CA ILE A 119 -1.72 2.61 -15.46
C ILE A 119 -0.82 3.76 -15.92
N PRO A 120 0.03 4.33 -15.06
CA PRO A 120 0.93 5.40 -15.48
C PRO A 120 1.82 4.93 -16.63
N PRO A 121 1.75 5.53 -17.84
CA PRO A 121 2.59 5.12 -18.96
C PRO A 121 4.09 5.37 -18.70
N GLU A 122 4.37 6.31 -17.81
CA GLU A 122 5.71 6.64 -17.36
C GLU A 122 6.29 5.67 -16.31
N LEU A 123 5.49 4.73 -15.77
CA LEU A 123 5.93 3.75 -14.78
C LEU A 123 6.78 2.66 -15.46
N PRO A 124 8.08 2.54 -15.14
CA PRO A 124 8.91 1.46 -15.64
C PRO A 124 8.47 0.10 -15.08
N GLY A 125 8.63 -0.96 -15.90
CA GLY A 125 8.19 -2.31 -15.54
C GLY A 125 8.93 -2.94 -14.36
N ASP A 126 10.09 -2.42 -14.00
CA ASP A 126 10.96 -2.88 -12.91
C ASP A 126 10.80 -2.08 -11.61
N LYS A 127 9.85 -1.14 -11.54
CA LYS A 127 9.67 -0.26 -10.39
C LYS A 127 8.33 -0.45 -9.68
N MET A 128 8.37 -0.22 -8.36
CA MET A 128 7.19 -0.14 -7.52
C MET A 128 6.66 1.29 -7.47
N MET A 129 5.40 1.50 -7.79
CA MET A 129 4.69 2.77 -7.64
C MET A 129 4.29 2.98 -6.18
N ILE A 130 4.74 4.09 -5.59
CA ILE A 130 4.56 4.40 -4.17
C ILE A 130 4.19 5.86 -4.00
N LEU A 131 3.25 6.13 -3.09
CA LEU A 131 2.86 7.47 -2.70
C LEU A 131 3.77 7.99 -1.59
N ASN A 132 4.38 9.14 -1.80
CA ASN A 132 5.13 9.86 -0.78
C ASN A 132 4.33 11.08 -0.29
N VAL A 133 3.98 11.09 0.97
CA VAL A 133 3.25 12.18 1.61
C VAL A 133 4.19 12.90 2.57
N ILE A 134 4.41 14.19 2.34
CA ILE A 134 5.13 15.04 3.29
C ILE A 134 4.13 15.54 4.32
N ARG A 135 4.31 15.15 5.57
CA ARG A 135 3.54 15.68 6.69
C ARG A 135 4.34 16.80 7.37
N VAL A 136 3.73 17.96 7.46
CA VAL A 136 4.29 19.08 8.23
C VAL A 136 3.53 19.20 9.54
N THR A 137 4.21 18.94 10.67
CA THR A 137 3.65 19.13 12.02
C THR A 137 4.61 19.97 12.84
N ASN A 138 4.11 21.05 13.47
CA ASN A 138 4.89 21.88 14.39
C ASN A 138 6.29 22.26 13.88
N LYS A 139 6.39 22.71 12.62
CA LYS A 139 7.64 23.08 11.95
C LYS A 139 8.59 21.90 11.63
N GLN A 140 8.23 20.67 11.91
CA GLN A 140 8.99 19.50 11.50
C GLN A 140 8.36 18.87 10.25
N LYS A 141 9.17 18.65 9.24
CA LYS A 141 8.77 17.87 8.06
C LYS A 141 9.06 16.40 8.34
N SER A 142 8.06 15.54 8.22
CA SER A 142 8.23 14.11 8.22
C SER A 142 7.74 13.51 6.91
N VAL A 143 8.49 12.58 6.36
CA VAL A 143 8.08 11.85 5.17
C VAL A 143 7.27 10.63 5.61
N MET A 144 6.09 10.47 5.04
CA MET A 144 5.23 9.30 5.23
C MET A 144 4.96 8.64 3.88
N MET A 145 5.01 7.30 3.87
CA MET A 145 4.53 6.54 2.73
C MET A 145 3.02 6.36 2.80
N GLY A 146 2.34 6.58 1.70
CA GLY A 146 0.93 6.25 1.56
C GLY A 146 0.77 4.78 1.26
N THR A 147 0.55 3.95 2.28
CA THR A 147 0.50 2.49 2.15
C THR A 147 -0.92 1.94 1.93
N GLY A 148 -1.90 2.79 1.74
CA GLY A 148 -3.27 2.38 1.44
C GLY A 148 -3.47 1.94 0.00
N VAL A 149 -2.65 2.46 -0.93
CA VAL A 149 -2.59 2.04 -2.34
C VAL A 149 -1.14 2.12 -2.83
N PHE A 150 -0.63 1.03 -3.36
CA PHE A 150 0.67 0.94 -4.03
C PHE A 150 0.66 -0.25 -4.99
N GLY A 151 1.58 -0.29 -5.96
CA GLY A 151 1.57 -1.38 -6.94
C GLY A 151 2.59 -1.21 -8.05
N GLY A 152 2.50 -2.07 -9.05
CA GLY A 152 3.42 -2.06 -10.18
C GLY A 152 3.22 -3.24 -11.11
N TYR A 153 4.12 -3.38 -12.06
CA TYR A 153 4.27 -4.58 -12.85
C TYR A 153 4.96 -5.67 -12.01
N LYS A 154 4.80 -6.93 -12.42
CA LYS A 154 5.35 -8.07 -11.66
C LYS A 154 6.85 -7.92 -11.36
N GLY A 155 7.68 -7.48 -12.31
CA GLY A 155 9.12 -7.27 -12.11
C GLY A 155 9.45 -6.27 -11.00
N GLY A 156 8.72 -5.15 -10.95
CA GLY A 156 8.86 -4.14 -9.89
C GLY A 156 8.41 -4.67 -8.52
N ILE A 157 7.30 -5.40 -8.49
CA ILE A 157 6.80 -6.05 -7.25
C ILE A 157 7.81 -7.05 -6.71
N ASP A 158 8.34 -7.92 -7.57
CA ASP A 158 9.32 -8.96 -7.19
C ASP A 158 10.58 -8.34 -6.59
N SER A 159 11.18 -7.39 -7.30
CA SER A 159 12.41 -6.72 -6.86
C SER A 159 12.21 -5.95 -5.56
N TYR A 160 11.09 -5.22 -5.44
CA TYR A 160 10.76 -4.47 -4.25
C TYR A 160 10.48 -5.37 -3.04
N TYR A 161 9.73 -6.46 -3.23
CA TYR A 161 9.44 -7.44 -2.18
C TYR A 161 10.72 -8.04 -1.58
N HIS A 162 11.66 -8.45 -2.44
CA HIS A 162 12.93 -8.98 -1.96
C HIS A 162 13.73 -7.95 -1.17
N ARG A 163 13.82 -6.72 -1.68
CA ARG A 163 14.55 -5.64 -1.01
C ARG A 163 13.92 -5.25 0.31
N TYR A 164 12.61 -5.13 0.36
CA TYR A 164 11.86 -4.85 1.58
C TYR A 164 12.18 -5.81 2.72
N HIS A 165 12.22 -7.11 2.43
CA HIS A 165 12.58 -8.10 3.44
C HIS A 165 14.06 -8.05 3.84
N GLN A 166 14.97 -7.72 2.93
CA GLN A 166 16.38 -7.48 3.28
C GLN A 166 16.53 -6.30 4.23
N VAL A 167 15.76 -5.23 4.02
CA VAL A 167 15.75 -4.06 4.94
C VAL A 167 15.24 -4.45 6.32
N ILE A 168 14.16 -5.25 6.41
CA ILE A 168 13.67 -5.77 7.69
C ILE A 168 14.74 -6.61 8.39
N GLU A 169 15.40 -7.55 7.71
CA GLU A 169 16.46 -8.38 8.28
C GLU A 169 17.63 -7.52 8.80
N LYS A 170 18.02 -6.51 8.05
CA LYS A 170 19.05 -5.56 8.46
C LYS A 170 18.66 -4.82 9.75
N ILE A 171 17.41 -4.32 9.81
CA ILE A 171 16.90 -3.62 10.99
C ILE A 171 16.75 -4.56 12.19
N LYS A 172 16.30 -5.80 11.97
CA LYS A 172 16.19 -6.84 12.98
C LYS A 172 17.53 -7.09 13.68
N ASN A 173 18.61 -7.14 12.90
CA ASN A 173 19.96 -7.38 13.42
C ASN A 173 20.59 -6.14 14.08
N ALA A 174 20.01 -4.96 13.89
CA ALA A 174 20.43 -3.71 14.53
C ALA A 174 19.57 -3.44 15.77
N THR A 175 20.00 -3.94 16.94
CA THR A 175 19.24 -3.95 18.20
C THR A 175 18.60 -2.62 18.57
N GLU A 176 19.28 -1.49 18.31
CA GLU A 176 18.76 -0.14 18.60
C GLU A 176 17.59 0.29 17.70
N LYS A 177 17.47 -0.30 16.50
CA LYS A 177 16.49 0.09 15.48
C LYS A 177 15.32 -0.90 15.37
N ALA A 178 15.31 -1.98 16.14
CA ALA A 178 14.31 -3.05 16.04
C ALA A 178 12.87 -2.52 16.16
N HIS A 179 12.64 -1.48 16.99
CA HIS A 179 11.33 -0.85 17.14
C HIS A 179 10.78 -0.21 15.84
N LEU A 180 11.63 0.10 14.88
CA LEU A 180 11.22 0.69 13.60
C LEU A 180 10.42 -0.30 12.73
N VAL A 181 10.54 -1.61 12.99
CA VAL A 181 9.76 -2.64 12.29
C VAL A 181 8.26 -2.53 12.62
N ALA A 182 7.87 -1.88 13.70
CA ALA A 182 6.45 -1.67 14.00
C ALA A 182 5.69 -0.87 12.92
N ILE A 183 6.39 -0.06 12.11
CA ILE A 183 5.76 0.87 11.16
C ILE A 183 6.17 0.47 9.74
N GLU A 184 5.27 -0.21 9.01
CA GLU A 184 5.53 -0.65 7.63
C GLU A 184 5.89 0.51 6.70
N GLN A 185 5.28 1.68 6.91
CA GLN A 185 5.57 2.90 6.16
C GLN A 185 7.04 3.30 6.25
N ARG A 186 7.65 3.11 7.42
CA ARG A 186 9.07 3.39 7.62
C ARG A 186 9.94 2.39 6.86
N ILE A 187 9.59 1.11 6.89
CA ILE A 187 10.33 0.09 6.14
C ILE A 187 10.21 0.33 4.64
N MET A 188 9.01 0.68 4.15
CA MET A 188 8.82 1.06 2.75
C MET A 188 9.66 2.27 2.35
N TYR A 189 9.74 3.28 3.21
CA TYR A 189 10.60 4.45 3.01
C TYR A 189 12.09 4.06 2.95
N GLU A 190 12.58 3.34 3.94
CA GLU A 190 14.00 2.88 3.98
C GLU A 190 14.35 2.02 2.76
N THR A 191 13.41 1.19 2.29
CA THR A 191 13.60 0.39 1.06
C THR A 191 13.87 1.28 -0.15
N CYS A 192 13.12 2.37 -0.31
CA CYS A 192 13.33 3.31 -1.40
C CYS A 192 14.61 4.16 -1.21
N VAL A 193 14.93 4.55 0.02
CA VAL A 193 16.15 5.31 0.32
C VAL A 193 17.41 4.48 0.04
N GLU A 194 17.42 3.22 0.50
CA GLU A 194 18.57 2.33 0.29
C GLU A 194 18.71 1.85 -1.17
N THR A 195 17.61 1.84 -1.92
CA THR A 195 17.61 1.41 -3.32
C THR A 195 16.67 2.30 -4.15
N PRO A 196 17.07 3.55 -4.43
CA PRO A 196 16.21 4.55 -5.10
C PRO A 196 15.67 4.08 -6.45
N GLY A 197 16.47 3.30 -7.19
CA GLY A 197 16.10 2.74 -8.47
C GLY A 197 14.90 1.79 -8.47
N LEU A 198 14.43 1.31 -7.32
CA LEU A 198 13.25 0.43 -7.23
C LEU A 198 11.93 1.18 -7.12
N CYS A 199 11.93 2.48 -6.86
CA CYS A 199 10.73 3.22 -6.56
C CYS A 199 10.37 4.24 -7.65
N PHE A 200 9.13 4.18 -8.09
CA PHE A 200 8.47 5.24 -8.83
C PHE A 200 7.59 6.02 -7.86
N VAL A 201 8.06 7.21 -7.49
CA VAL A 201 7.48 7.98 -6.40
C VAL A 201 6.49 8.99 -6.93
N ILE A 202 5.27 8.93 -6.40
CA ILE A 202 4.21 9.89 -6.65
C ILE A 202 4.15 10.84 -5.47
N ARG A 203 4.32 12.14 -5.73
CA ARG A 203 4.24 13.20 -4.71
C ARG A 203 3.03 14.07 -4.97
N PRO A 204 2.12 14.17 -4.00
CA PRO A 204 1.06 15.16 -4.06
C PRO A 204 1.63 16.58 -3.93
N GLU A 205 1.20 17.51 -4.78
CA GLU A 205 1.44 18.92 -4.49
C GLU A 205 0.61 19.42 -3.30
N GLN A 206 1.13 20.38 -2.54
CA GLN A 206 0.55 20.83 -1.28
C GLN A 206 -0.70 21.74 -1.42
N ARG A 207 -1.22 21.97 -2.65
CA ARG A 207 -2.31 22.95 -2.91
C ARG A 207 -3.70 22.33 -3.06
N TRP A 208 -4.11 21.50 -2.15
CA TRP A 208 -5.16 20.48 -2.29
C TRP A 208 -6.50 20.85 -1.65
N GLU A 209 -7.09 21.96 -1.96
CA GLU A 209 -8.27 22.42 -1.21
C GLU A 209 -9.64 22.06 -1.81
N ARG A 210 -9.74 21.45 -3.00
CA ARG A 210 -11.03 21.46 -3.73
C ARG A 210 -11.81 20.15 -3.87
N THR A 211 -11.22 18.97 -3.68
CA THR A 211 -12.00 17.72 -3.67
C THR A 211 -11.76 16.94 -2.38
N PRO A 212 -12.75 16.19 -1.85
CA PRO A 212 -12.55 15.37 -0.66
C PRO A 212 -11.41 14.37 -0.79
N ALA A 213 -11.25 13.75 -1.96
CA ALA A 213 -10.16 12.83 -2.24
C ALA A 213 -8.80 13.54 -2.22
N LEU A 214 -8.76 14.78 -2.64
CA LEU A 214 -7.57 15.60 -2.69
C LEU A 214 -7.29 16.29 -1.34
N LYS A 215 -8.28 16.55 -0.52
CA LYS A 215 -8.11 17.12 0.83
C LYS A 215 -7.25 16.26 1.75
N TYR A 216 -7.20 14.96 1.49
CA TYR A 216 -6.42 14.00 2.27
C TYR A 216 -5.33 13.36 1.41
N PRO A 217 -4.06 13.75 1.55
CA PRO A 217 -2.96 13.25 0.71
C PRO A 217 -2.87 11.72 0.60
N MET A 218 -3.31 11.00 1.63
CA MET A 218 -3.32 9.53 1.65
C MET A 218 -4.20 8.91 0.55
N PHE A 219 -5.19 9.65 0.04
CA PHE A 219 -6.12 9.16 -1.00
C PHE A 219 -5.74 9.60 -2.40
N TYR A 220 -4.66 10.35 -2.54
CA TYR A 220 -4.20 10.87 -3.82
C TYR A 220 -4.00 9.78 -4.87
N MET A 221 -3.51 8.62 -4.45
CA MET A 221 -3.28 7.52 -5.37
C MET A 221 -4.56 7.07 -6.08
N LEU A 222 -5.72 7.14 -5.43
CA LEU A 222 -7.00 6.83 -6.08
C LEU A 222 -7.30 7.80 -7.21
N ALA A 223 -7.13 9.11 -6.96
CA ALA A 223 -7.32 10.13 -7.98
C ALA A 223 -6.27 10.00 -9.11
N PHE A 224 -5.03 9.72 -8.76
CA PHE A 224 -3.94 9.51 -9.73
C PHE A 224 -4.21 8.33 -10.68
N LEU A 225 -4.82 7.26 -10.20
CA LEU A 225 -5.16 6.07 -10.98
C LEU A 225 -6.53 6.19 -11.68
N ASN A 226 -7.29 7.25 -11.43
CA ASN A 226 -8.54 7.56 -12.11
C ASN A 226 -8.27 8.49 -13.31
N SER A 227 -8.76 8.13 -14.49
CA SER A 227 -8.44 8.86 -15.72
C SER A 227 -8.97 10.29 -15.74
N VAL A 228 -10.16 10.52 -15.21
CA VAL A 228 -10.79 11.86 -15.19
C VAL A 228 -10.06 12.75 -14.19
N GLU A 229 -9.87 12.28 -12.98
CA GLU A 229 -9.17 13.02 -11.93
C GLU A 229 -7.71 13.31 -12.30
N TYR A 230 -7.03 12.34 -12.92
CA TYR A 230 -5.66 12.52 -13.39
C TYR A 230 -5.56 13.63 -14.44
N GLN A 231 -6.44 13.64 -15.44
CA GLN A 231 -6.44 14.68 -16.46
C GLN A 231 -6.67 16.06 -15.85
N TYR A 232 -7.63 16.18 -14.96
CA TYR A 232 -7.88 17.41 -14.20
C TYR A 232 -6.64 17.89 -13.42
N MET A 233 -5.95 16.96 -12.73
CA MET A 233 -4.74 17.27 -11.97
C MET A 233 -3.58 17.68 -12.89
N LYS A 234 -3.41 16.98 -14.02
CA LYS A 234 -2.36 17.26 -15.03
C LYS A 234 -2.50 18.65 -15.62
N GLU A 235 -3.71 19.03 -16.03
CA GLU A 235 -4.00 20.36 -16.59
C GLU A 235 -3.70 21.52 -15.62
N ARG A 236 -3.66 21.25 -14.34
CA ARG A 236 -3.35 22.21 -13.27
C ARG A 236 -1.95 22.11 -12.69
N GLY A 237 -1.09 21.29 -13.30
CA GLY A 237 0.27 21.09 -12.84
C GLY A 237 0.38 20.43 -11.44
N LEU A 238 -0.66 19.70 -11.03
CA LEU A 238 -0.75 19.05 -9.71
C LEU A 238 -0.17 17.64 -9.70
N VAL A 239 0.35 17.14 -10.82
CA VAL A 239 0.95 15.82 -10.93
C VAL A 239 2.46 15.95 -10.91
N GLN A 240 3.08 15.39 -9.88
CA GLN A 240 4.53 15.24 -9.81
C GLN A 240 4.89 13.76 -9.68
N THR A 241 5.67 13.28 -10.62
CA THR A 241 6.24 11.92 -10.59
C THR A 241 7.74 12.01 -10.61
N HIS A 242 8.39 11.25 -9.76
CA HIS A 242 9.85 11.18 -9.68
C HIS A 242 10.32 9.74 -9.78
N VAL A 243 11.25 9.48 -10.67
CA VAL A 243 11.96 8.22 -10.75
C VAL A 243 13.31 8.39 -10.03
N GLY A 244 13.51 7.63 -8.97
CA GLY A 244 14.86 7.44 -8.41
C GLY A 244 15.39 8.54 -7.50
N ASP A 245 14.75 9.69 -7.38
CA ASP A 245 15.29 10.78 -6.55
C ASP A 245 14.58 10.84 -5.19
N TYR A 246 15.06 10.01 -4.25
CA TYR A 246 14.70 10.06 -2.83
C TYR A 246 15.67 10.98 -2.08
N THR A 247 15.92 12.17 -2.59
CA THR A 247 16.54 13.18 -1.76
C THR A 247 15.52 13.56 -0.69
N ALA A 248 15.83 13.19 0.56
CA ALA A 248 15.14 13.76 1.70
C ALA A 248 15.23 15.29 1.59
N PRO A 249 14.13 16.02 1.83
CA PRO A 249 14.18 17.47 1.90
C PRO A 249 15.02 17.91 3.08
#